data_8a15cdc82c276c2f5cc0e451f38480cd
#
_entry.id   8a15cdc82c276c2f5cc0e451f38480cd
#
_cell.length_a   1.000
_cell.length_b   1.000
_cell.length_c   1.000
_cell.angle_alpha   90.00
_cell.angle_beta   90.00
_cell.angle_gamma   90.00
#
_symmetry.space_group_name_H-M   'P 1'
#
loop_
_entity.id
_entity.type
_entity.pdbx_description
1 polymer ?
#
loop_
_entity_poly.entity_id
_entity_poly.type
_entity_poly.pdbx_seq_one_letter_code
_entity_poly.pdbx_strand_id
1 'polypeptide(L)'
;MVIADTNMAAAAGAIMAAILTQLIYKKVDLTMVLNGALAGLVSCTAGPDLGMMVAFIEGIVGGALVVFAVPMFDKMKIDDPVGALSVHLVAGIWGTLAVGIFNPDVTIMAQVKGIVVIGAFVFISSFIVWKILDLIVGLRVSEEVEVQGLDIHETGLEAYPEFKRA
;
A
#
# COMPACT_ATOMS: atom_id res chain seq x y z
N MET A 1 -7.61 -21.75 10.25
CA MET A 1 -8.44 -20.95 9.37
C MET A 1 -7.72 -19.64 9.01
N VAL A 2 -7.43 -18.74 9.94
CA VAL A 2 -6.81 -17.42 9.65
C VAL A 2 -5.61 -17.48 8.69
N ILE A 3 -4.62 -18.37 8.92
CA ILE A 3 -3.45 -18.49 8.04
C ILE A 3 -3.85 -18.86 6.60
N ALA A 4 -4.81 -19.77 6.42
CA ALA A 4 -5.25 -20.18 5.09
C ALA A 4 -6.00 -19.05 4.37
N ASP A 5 -6.88 -18.36 5.10
CA ASP A 5 -7.66 -17.23 4.57
C ASP A 5 -6.74 -16.07 4.17
N THR A 6 -5.75 -15.74 5.01
CA THR A 6 -4.76 -14.71 4.71
C THR A 6 -3.92 -15.04 3.47
N ASN A 7 -3.46 -16.30 3.32
CA ASN A 7 -2.75 -16.75 2.13
C ASN A 7 -3.64 -16.71 0.87
N MET A 8 -4.92 -17.06 1.00
CA MET A 8 -5.88 -16.98 -0.10
C MET A 8 -6.04 -15.53 -0.59
N ALA A 9 -6.19 -14.58 0.34
CA ALA A 9 -6.30 -13.16 0.01
C ALA A 9 -5.04 -12.64 -0.71
N ALA A 10 -3.85 -13.02 -0.22
CA ALA A 10 -2.58 -12.66 -0.86
C ALA A 10 -2.49 -13.19 -2.30
N ALA A 11 -2.79 -14.48 -2.49
CA ALA A 11 -2.74 -15.12 -3.80
C ALA A 11 -3.75 -14.49 -4.76
N ALA A 12 -4.98 -14.25 -4.31
CA ALA A 12 -6.04 -13.63 -5.10
C ALA A 12 -5.65 -12.20 -5.52
N GLY A 13 -5.08 -11.41 -4.62
CA GLY A 13 -4.60 -10.05 -4.90
C GLY A 13 -3.47 -10.04 -5.93
N ALA A 14 -2.48 -10.92 -5.78
CA ALA A 14 -1.38 -11.06 -6.75
C ALA A 14 -1.88 -11.43 -8.14
N ILE A 15 -2.78 -12.41 -8.23
CA ILE A 15 -3.35 -12.87 -9.50
C ILE A 15 -4.16 -11.76 -10.17
N MET A 16 -4.98 -11.05 -9.40
CA MET A 16 -5.78 -9.93 -9.94
C MET A 16 -4.89 -8.81 -10.46
N ALA A 17 -3.84 -8.41 -9.73
CA ALA A 17 -2.89 -7.42 -10.18
C ALA A 17 -2.14 -7.87 -11.45
N ALA A 18 -1.75 -9.15 -11.54
CA ALA A 18 -1.13 -9.71 -12.75
C ALA A 18 -2.08 -9.63 -13.95
N ILE A 19 -3.34 -10.03 -13.78
CA ILE A 19 -4.36 -9.98 -14.85
C ILE A 19 -4.58 -8.54 -15.30
N LEU A 20 -4.80 -7.62 -14.37
CA LEU A 20 -5.09 -6.22 -14.70
C LEU A 20 -3.91 -5.54 -15.39
N THR A 21 -2.68 -5.73 -14.89
CA THR A 21 -1.50 -5.15 -15.55
C THR A 21 -1.28 -5.72 -16.94
N GLN A 22 -1.50 -7.03 -17.13
CA GLN A 22 -1.46 -7.63 -18.46
C GLN A 22 -2.52 -7.04 -19.41
N LEU A 23 -3.73 -6.77 -18.92
CA LEU A 23 -4.81 -6.19 -19.74
C LEU A 23 -4.56 -4.72 -20.07
N ILE A 24 -4.11 -3.93 -19.09
CA ILE A 24 -3.94 -2.47 -19.22
C ILE A 24 -2.64 -2.13 -19.93
N TYR A 25 -1.52 -2.72 -19.47
CA TYR A 25 -0.15 -2.38 -19.93
C TYR A 25 0.39 -3.36 -20.98
N LYS A 26 -0.37 -4.40 -21.32
CA LYS A 26 0.03 -5.49 -22.25
C LYS A 26 1.24 -6.29 -21.79
N LYS A 27 1.61 -6.16 -20.52
CA LYS A 27 2.67 -6.91 -19.84
C LYS A 27 2.38 -7.00 -18.36
N VAL A 28 2.78 -8.09 -17.73
CA VAL A 28 2.70 -8.23 -16.27
C VAL A 28 3.75 -7.32 -15.63
N ASP A 29 3.33 -6.50 -14.69
CA ASP A 29 4.20 -5.65 -13.89
C ASP A 29 4.49 -6.32 -12.55
N LEU A 30 5.78 -6.67 -12.33
CA LEU A 30 6.19 -7.40 -11.13
C LEU A 30 5.93 -6.59 -9.85
N THR A 31 6.18 -5.27 -9.87
CA THR A 31 5.98 -4.43 -8.69
C THR A 31 4.50 -4.35 -8.31
N MET A 32 3.63 -4.25 -9.31
CA MET A 32 2.18 -4.29 -9.10
C MET A 32 1.69 -5.65 -8.59
N VAL A 33 2.28 -6.77 -9.05
CA VAL A 33 1.94 -8.10 -8.55
C VAL A 33 2.32 -8.27 -7.08
N LEU A 34 3.51 -7.80 -6.69
CA LEU A 34 3.95 -7.81 -5.30
C LEU A 34 3.05 -6.94 -4.42
N ASN A 35 2.76 -5.72 -4.88
CA ASN A 35 1.82 -4.83 -4.20
C ASN A 35 0.40 -5.40 -4.17
N GLY A 36 -0.02 -6.14 -5.19
CA GLY A 36 -1.29 -6.86 -5.23
C GLY A 36 -1.39 -7.94 -4.15
N ALA A 37 -0.31 -8.70 -3.94
CA ALA A 37 -0.23 -9.67 -2.85
C ALA A 37 -0.35 -8.97 -1.48
N LEU A 38 0.40 -7.89 -1.27
CA LEU A 38 0.34 -7.10 -0.03
C LEU A 38 -1.04 -6.47 0.17
N ALA A 39 -1.67 -5.92 -0.88
CA ALA A 39 -3.01 -5.36 -0.81
C ALA A 39 -4.06 -6.42 -0.45
N GLY A 40 -3.91 -7.64 -0.93
CA GLY A 40 -4.73 -8.79 -0.52
C GLY A 40 -4.60 -9.09 0.97
N LEU A 41 -3.36 -9.16 1.48
CA LEU A 41 -3.08 -9.35 2.91
C LEU A 41 -3.70 -8.24 3.76
N VAL A 42 -3.50 -6.98 3.36
CA VAL A 42 -4.04 -5.82 4.08
C VAL A 42 -5.56 -5.83 4.08
N SER A 43 -6.20 -6.17 2.95
CA SER A 43 -7.65 -6.25 2.84
C SER A 43 -8.26 -7.28 3.80
N CYS A 44 -7.62 -8.42 3.98
CA CYS A 44 -8.08 -9.48 4.87
C CYS A 44 -7.81 -9.18 6.37
N THR A 45 -6.93 -8.21 6.68
CA THR A 45 -6.43 -8.01 8.05
C THR A 45 -7.51 -7.59 9.05
N ALA A 46 -8.56 -6.89 8.62
CA ALA A 46 -9.62 -6.42 9.50
C ALA A 46 -10.59 -7.54 9.93
N GLY A 47 -10.73 -8.59 9.13
CA GLY A 47 -11.62 -9.73 9.39
C GLY A 47 -11.02 -11.05 8.89
N PRO A 48 -9.86 -11.50 9.45
CA PRO A 48 -9.12 -12.63 8.90
C PRO A 48 -9.78 -13.99 9.15
N ASP A 49 -10.88 -14.03 9.87
CA ASP A 49 -11.67 -15.21 10.23
C ASP A 49 -13.04 -15.26 9.54
N LEU A 50 -13.31 -14.36 8.60
CA LEU A 50 -14.58 -14.31 7.84
C LEU A 50 -14.73 -15.47 6.84
N GLY A 51 -13.70 -16.26 6.66
CA GLY A 51 -13.68 -17.45 5.82
C GLY A 51 -13.07 -17.25 4.43
N MET A 52 -12.65 -18.37 3.83
CA MET A 52 -11.82 -18.40 2.64
C MET A 52 -12.46 -17.69 1.42
N MET A 53 -13.78 -17.76 1.26
CA MET A 53 -14.47 -17.09 0.16
C MET A 53 -14.45 -15.57 0.31
N VAL A 54 -14.65 -15.07 1.53
CA VAL A 54 -14.56 -13.62 1.81
C VAL A 54 -13.13 -13.15 1.60
N ALA A 55 -12.14 -13.86 2.14
CA ALA A 55 -10.72 -13.57 1.94
C ALA A 55 -10.33 -13.53 0.45
N PHE A 56 -10.87 -14.46 -0.37
CA PHE A 56 -10.67 -14.45 -1.81
C PHE A 56 -11.24 -13.18 -2.46
N ILE A 57 -12.45 -12.77 -2.10
CA ILE A 57 -13.08 -11.53 -2.62
C ILE A 57 -12.30 -10.30 -2.17
N GLU A 58 -11.92 -10.23 -0.89
CA GLU A 58 -11.11 -9.14 -0.34
C GLU A 58 -9.79 -8.99 -1.09
N GLY A 59 -9.12 -10.12 -1.37
CA GLY A 59 -7.88 -10.15 -2.12
C GLY A 59 -8.04 -9.66 -3.55
N ILE A 60 -9.05 -10.16 -4.27
CA ILE A 60 -9.34 -9.70 -5.65
C ILE A 60 -9.55 -8.19 -5.70
N VAL A 61 -10.40 -7.66 -4.84
CA VAL A 61 -10.69 -6.22 -4.83
C VAL A 61 -9.47 -5.41 -4.40
N GLY A 62 -8.73 -5.86 -3.36
CA GLY A 62 -7.49 -5.23 -2.92
C GLY A 62 -6.44 -5.16 -4.01
N GLY A 63 -6.20 -6.28 -4.71
CA GLY A 63 -5.28 -6.35 -5.84
C GLY A 63 -5.70 -5.47 -7.03
N ALA A 64 -7.01 -5.36 -7.28
CA ALA A 64 -7.52 -4.42 -8.28
C ALA A 64 -7.30 -2.96 -7.86
N LEU A 65 -7.64 -2.64 -6.63
CA LEU A 65 -7.52 -1.27 -6.10
C LEU A 65 -6.09 -0.74 -6.18
N VAL A 66 -5.07 -1.54 -5.85
CA VAL A 66 -3.69 -1.08 -5.87
C VAL A 66 -3.21 -0.74 -7.28
N VAL A 67 -3.62 -1.47 -8.31
CA VAL A 67 -3.25 -1.19 -9.72
C VAL A 67 -3.77 0.17 -10.17
N PHE A 68 -4.89 0.63 -9.64
CA PHE A 68 -5.43 1.96 -9.94
C PHE A 68 -4.93 3.04 -8.96
N ALA A 69 -4.68 2.69 -7.70
CA ALA A 69 -4.27 3.64 -6.67
C ALA A 69 -2.86 4.18 -6.90
N VAL A 70 -1.90 3.32 -7.29
CA VAL A 70 -0.52 3.74 -7.57
C VAL A 70 -0.47 4.87 -8.61
N PRO A 71 -0.96 4.69 -9.85
CA PRO A 71 -0.93 5.78 -10.82
C PRO A 71 -1.84 6.97 -10.46
N MET A 72 -2.82 6.79 -9.58
CA MET A 72 -3.63 7.89 -9.06
C MET A 72 -2.79 8.80 -8.16
N PHE A 73 -2.04 8.24 -7.19
CA PHE A 73 -1.16 9.02 -6.32
C PHE A 73 -0.04 9.70 -7.10
N ASP A 74 0.55 9.03 -8.09
CA ASP A 74 1.55 9.62 -8.99
C ASP A 74 0.99 10.85 -9.71
N LYS A 75 -0.22 10.76 -10.27
CA LYS A 75 -0.88 11.90 -10.93
C LYS A 75 -1.19 13.06 -9.96
N MET A 76 -1.46 12.75 -8.71
CA MET A 76 -1.65 13.74 -7.65
C MET A 76 -0.33 14.33 -7.14
N LYS A 77 0.82 13.85 -7.64
CA LYS A 77 2.16 14.22 -7.18
C LYS A 77 2.39 13.94 -5.69
N ILE A 78 1.78 12.87 -5.20
CA ILE A 78 2.02 12.33 -3.86
C ILE A 78 3.09 11.27 -3.98
N ASP A 79 4.19 11.47 -3.26
CA ASP A 79 5.35 10.58 -3.27
C ASP A 79 5.03 9.26 -2.53
N ASP A 80 4.82 8.20 -3.30
CA ASP A 80 4.52 6.85 -2.80
C ASP A 80 5.40 5.82 -3.53
N PRO A 81 6.75 5.87 -3.36
CA PRO A 81 7.71 5.17 -4.22
C PRO A 81 7.59 3.65 -4.21
N VAL A 82 7.07 3.09 -3.13
CA VAL A 82 6.87 1.63 -2.97
C VAL A 82 5.40 1.22 -2.94
N GLY A 83 4.48 2.16 -3.12
CA GLY A 83 3.04 1.90 -3.07
C GLY A 83 2.48 1.73 -1.65
N ALA A 84 3.12 2.31 -0.63
CA ALA A 84 2.70 2.17 0.76
C ALA A 84 1.29 2.75 1.01
N LEU A 85 1.00 3.96 0.49
CA LEU A 85 -0.33 4.55 0.57
C LEU A 85 -1.34 3.73 -0.22
N SER A 86 -0.95 3.32 -1.44
CA SER A 86 -1.80 2.54 -2.33
C SER A 86 -2.19 1.20 -1.72
N VAL A 87 -1.26 0.54 -1.05
CA VAL A 87 -1.50 -0.74 -0.39
C VAL A 87 -2.18 -0.55 0.97
N HIS A 88 -1.54 0.16 1.92
CA HIS A 88 -2.01 0.16 3.30
C HIS A 88 -3.23 1.06 3.52
N LEU A 89 -3.26 2.25 2.93
CA LEU A 89 -4.41 3.15 3.09
C LEU A 89 -5.61 2.66 2.27
N VAL A 90 -5.42 2.47 0.95
CA VAL A 90 -6.56 2.19 0.06
C VAL A 90 -7.12 0.78 0.31
N ALA A 91 -6.27 -0.26 0.34
CA ALA A 91 -6.74 -1.61 0.63
C ALA A 91 -7.15 -1.79 2.09
N GLY A 92 -6.57 -1.04 3.04
CA GLY A 92 -7.00 -1.04 4.44
C GLY A 92 -8.39 -0.44 4.65
N ILE A 93 -8.72 0.65 3.95
CA ILE A 93 -10.08 1.19 3.94
C ILE A 93 -11.06 0.15 3.37
N TRP A 94 -10.70 -0.47 2.25
CA TRP A 94 -11.53 -1.53 1.66
C TRP A 94 -11.73 -2.70 2.63
N GLY A 95 -10.67 -3.27 3.19
CA GLY A 95 -10.77 -4.40 4.12
C GLY A 95 -11.61 -4.08 5.36
N THR A 96 -11.47 -2.87 5.90
CA THR A 96 -12.30 -2.41 7.01
C THR A 96 -13.78 -2.33 6.62
N LEU A 97 -14.09 -1.80 5.43
CA LEU A 97 -15.47 -1.77 4.92
C LEU A 97 -16.01 -3.17 4.64
N ALA A 98 -15.17 -4.08 4.14
CA ALA A 98 -15.54 -5.46 3.85
C ALA A 98 -16.05 -6.19 5.11
N VAL A 99 -15.47 -5.93 6.28
CA VAL A 99 -16.00 -6.47 7.55
C VAL A 99 -17.43 -6.02 7.78
N GLY A 100 -17.76 -4.76 7.52
CA GLY A 100 -19.14 -4.27 7.66
C GLY A 100 -20.10 -4.82 6.60
N ILE A 101 -19.58 -5.38 5.50
CA ILE A 101 -20.38 -6.00 4.42
C ILE A 101 -20.61 -7.49 4.72
N PHE A 102 -19.57 -8.21 5.15
CA PHE A 102 -19.58 -9.67 5.23
C PHE A 102 -19.80 -10.20 6.66
N ASN A 103 -19.63 -9.37 7.69
CA ASN A 103 -19.88 -9.75 9.07
C ASN A 103 -21.24 -9.23 9.55
N PRO A 104 -22.23 -10.09 9.83
CA PRO A 104 -23.57 -9.68 10.27
C PRO A 104 -23.60 -8.98 11.65
N ASP A 105 -22.56 -9.18 12.47
CA ASP A 105 -22.47 -8.60 13.81
C ASP A 105 -21.90 -7.17 13.80
N VAL A 106 -21.48 -6.67 12.65
CA VAL A 106 -20.81 -5.38 12.50
C VAL A 106 -21.51 -4.52 11.46
N THR A 107 -21.72 -3.24 11.75
CA THR A 107 -22.35 -2.32 10.80
C THR A 107 -21.32 -1.55 9.96
N ILE A 108 -21.62 -1.32 8.69
CA ILE A 108 -20.79 -0.48 7.80
C ILE A 108 -20.57 0.92 8.41
N MET A 109 -21.58 1.48 9.08
CA MET A 109 -21.48 2.79 9.74
C MET A 109 -20.43 2.81 10.85
N ALA A 110 -20.31 1.71 11.61
CA ALA A 110 -19.27 1.58 12.63
C ALA A 110 -17.87 1.57 11.98
N GLN A 111 -17.70 0.86 10.86
CA GLN A 111 -16.45 0.80 10.13
C GLN A 111 -16.08 2.17 9.54
N VAL A 112 -17.03 2.88 8.92
CA VAL A 112 -16.80 4.24 8.41
C VAL A 112 -16.37 5.19 9.53
N LYS A 113 -17.04 5.15 10.69
CA LYS A 113 -16.63 5.96 11.85
C LYS A 113 -15.21 5.63 12.30
N GLY A 114 -14.88 4.34 12.39
CA GLY A 114 -13.52 3.88 12.73
C GLY A 114 -12.47 4.42 11.75
N ILE A 115 -12.71 4.27 10.45
CA ILE A 115 -11.82 4.77 9.40
C ILE A 115 -11.58 6.27 9.54
N VAL A 116 -12.65 7.06 9.70
CA VAL A 116 -12.56 8.52 9.81
C VAL A 116 -11.82 8.94 11.08
N VAL A 117 -12.15 8.37 12.23
CA VAL A 117 -11.54 8.73 13.51
C VAL A 117 -10.06 8.35 13.55
N ILE A 118 -9.74 7.11 13.18
CA ILE A 118 -8.35 6.63 13.17
C ILE A 118 -7.54 7.36 12.09
N GLY A 119 -8.11 7.53 10.89
CA GLY A 119 -7.47 8.25 9.81
C GLY A 119 -7.14 9.70 10.19
N ALA A 120 -8.09 10.42 10.78
CA ALA A 120 -7.86 11.79 11.27
C ALA A 120 -6.79 11.83 12.37
N PHE A 121 -6.86 10.92 13.34
CA PHE A 121 -5.86 10.84 14.41
C PHE A 121 -4.46 10.58 13.86
N VAL A 122 -4.31 9.57 13.02
CA VAL A 122 -3.00 9.20 12.44
C VAL A 122 -2.47 10.33 11.55
N PHE A 123 -3.30 10.91 10.71
CA PHE A 123 -2.89 12.01 9.84
C PHE A 123 -2.38 13.21 10.63
N ILE A 124 -3.16 13.67 11.62
CA ILE A 124 -2.81 14.85 12.43
C ILE A 124 -1.55 14.58 13.27
N SER A 125 -1.50 13.45 13.98
CA SER A 125 -0.36 13.10 14.83
C SER A 125 0.92 12.92 14.03
N SER A 126 0.86 12.19 12.90
CA SER A 126 2.02 12.01 12.02
C SER A 126 2.49 13.34 11.44
N PHE A 127 1.57 14.19 10.98
CA PHE A 127 1.92 15.50 10.46
C PHE A 127 2.65 16.36 11.49
N ILE A 128 2.17 16.38 12.74
CA ILE A 128 2.83 17.12 13.83
C ILE A 128 4.23 16.56 14.09
N VAL A 129 4.36 15.24 14.23
CA VAL A 129 5.66 14.59 14.50
C VAL A 129 6.66 14.87 13.38
N TRP A 130 6.25 14.64 12.12
CA TRP A 130 7.13 14.90 10.98
C TRP A 130 7.52 16.36 10.85
N LYS A 131 6.60 17.29 11.16
CA LYS A 131 6.91 18.72 11.13
C LYS A 131 7.91 19.13 12.22
N ILE A 132 7.82 18.53 13.41
CA ILE A 132 8.80 18.75 14.49
C ILE A 132 10.18 18.20 14.07
N LEU A 133 10.22 16.99 13.50
CA LEU A 133 11.47 16.39 13.02
C LEU A 133 12.12 17.22 11.91
N ASP A 134 11.32 17.70 10.97
CA ASP A 134 11.78 18.59 9.89
C ASP A 134 12.46 19.87 10.43
N LEU A 135 11.89 20.45 11.48
CA LEU A 135 12.43 21.66 12.12
C LEU A 135 13.72 21.40 12.92
N ILE A 136 13.89 20.21 13.50
CA ILE A 136 15.01 19.88 14.39
C ILE A 136 16.19 19.30 13.62
N VAL A 137 15.92 18.34 12.74
CA VAL A 137 16.94 17.52 12.07
C VAL A 137 17.03 17.82 10.56
N GLY A 138 15.92 18.28 9.96
CA GLY A 138 15.75 18.31 8.51
C GLY A 138 15.41 16.91 7.96
N LEU A 139 14.44 16.85 7.06
CA LEU A 139 13.99 15.57 6.48
C LEU A 139 14.49 15.34 5.07
N ARG A 140 14.98 16.35 4.41
CA ARG A 140 15.40 16.27 3.02
C ARG A 140 16.87 16.70 2.88
N VAL A 141 17.60 15.93 2.13
CA VAL A 141 18.99 16.28 1.76
C VAL A 141 18.98 17.43 0.73
N SER A 142 20.15 18.05 0.51
CA SER A 142 20.28 19.07 -0.52
C SER A 142 20.10 18.46 -1.91
N GLU A 143 19.67 19.29 -2.88
CA GLU A 143 19.50 18.88 -4.26
C GLU A 143 20.79 18.28 -4.87
N GLU A 144 21.95 18.80 -4.49
CA GLU A 144 23.24 18.30 -4.94
C GLU A 144 23.48 16.85 -4.47
N VAL A 145 23.18 16.54 -3.22
CA VAL A 145 23.29 15.19 -2.63
C VAL A 145 22.27 14.24 -3.27
N GLU A 146 21.03 14.72 -3.50
CA GLU A 146 19.99 13.93 -4.16
C GLU A 146 20.39 13.54 -5.60
N VAL A 147 21.02 14.45 -6.34
CA VAL A 147 21.52 14.19 -7.70
C VAL A 147 22.76 13.30 -7.70
N GLN A 148 23.68 13.47 -6.74
CA GLN A 148 24.88 12.62 -6.63
C GLN A 148 24.54 11.19 -6.21
N GLY A 149 23.54 11.02 -5.36
CA GLY A 149 23.11 9.75 -4.75
C GLY A 149 23.47 9.67 -3.28
N LEU A 150 22.48 9.29 -2.49
CA LEU A 150 22.59 9.14 -1.03
C LEU A 150 23.59 8.04 -0.63
N ASP A 151 23.71 7.00 -1.43
CA ASP A 151 24.65 5.89 -1.23
C ASP A 151 26.09 6.39 -1.15
N ILE A 152 26.50 7.25 -2.07
CA ILE A 152 27.86 7.83 -2.06
C ILE A 152 28.03 8.78 -0.86
N HIS A 153 27.04 9.64 -0.62
CA HIS A 153 27.12 10.66 0.41
C HIS A 153 27.11 10.09 1.84
N GLU A 154 26.26 9.12 2.10
CA GLU A 154 26.08 8.55 3.45
C GLU A 154 27.04 7.40 3.74
N THR A 155 27.31 6.55 2.75
CA THR A 155 28.13 5.34 2.95
C THR A 155 29.52 5.40 2.31
N GLY A 156 29.75 6.37 1.42
CA GLY A 156 30.97 6.46 0.65
C GLY A 156 31.14 5.34 -0.40
N LEU A 157 30.09 4.59 -0.66
CA LEU A 157 30.07 3.45 -1.57
C LEU A 157 28.94 3.58 -2.57
N GLU A 158 29.24 3.33 -3.84
CA GLU A 158 28.24 3.28 -4.90
C GLU A 158 27.51 1.92 -4.86
N ALA A 159 26.17 1.94 -4.79
CA ALA A 159 25.36 0.72 -4.67
C ALA A 159 25.43 -0.19 -5.91
N TYR A 160 25.60 0.42 -7.10
CA TYR A 160 25.65 -0.27 -8.39
C TYR A 160 26.75 0.28 -9.28
N PRO A 161 28.05 0.04 -8.96
CA PRO A 161 29.19 0.66 -9.64
C PRO A 161 29.33 0.23 -11.11
N GLU A 162 28.70 -0.88 -11.52
CA GLU A 162 28.67 -1.35 -12.89
C GLU A 162 27.70 -0.58 -13.79
N PHE A 163 26.72 0.13 -13.23
CA PHE A 163 25.80 0.99 -13.97
C PHE A 163 26.36 2.40 -14.06
N LYS A 164 27.07 2.69 -15.15
CA LYS A 164 27.56 4.05 -15.41
C LYS A 164 26.36 4.99 -15.64
N ARG A 165 26.32 6.11 -14.93
CA ARG A 165 25.41 7.21 -15.23
C ARG A 165 25.82 7.79 -16.60
N ALA A 166 24.86 7.85 -17.53
CA ALA A 166 25.04 8.45 -18.83
C ALA A 166 25.09 9.98 -18.72
#